data_264cc7c41944b2b57e6c1b190f92e198
#
_entry.id   264cc7c41944b2b57e6c1b190f92e198
#
_cell.length_a   1.000
_cell.length_b   1.000
_cell.length_c   1.000
_cell.angle_alpha   90.00
_cell.angle_beta   90.00
_cell.angle_gamma   90.00
#
_symmetry.space_group_name_H-M   'P 1'
#
loop_
_entity.id
_entity.type
_entity.pdbx_description
1 polymer ?
#
loop_
_entity_poly.entity_id
_entity_poly.type
_entity_poly.pdbx_seq_one_letter_code
_entity_poly.pdbx_strand_id
1 'polypeptide(L)'
;MNRALPQALSEDEIDRLAARLADFPGAMSLESVDGLFCALIAAPELTMPSDYLPVILDSTSPESGAFRDEADAQETIGLLMRYWNSIARDFESEDVHLPYVEEPGLEGITGRAWARGYMLGTRLAPQGWNRIFGDDREGLILMIPVVAGEVDPDWPKDPLTPDKSDELLRSMIAGAVRGYRYFKADRLAQARSAAAARTPRPAPFERESPKVGRNDPCPCGSGKKYKRCCGAPESGERVVH
;
A
#
# COMPACT_ATOMS: atom_id res chain seq x y z
N MET A 1 -20.29 8.31 -8.57
CA MET A 1 -20.43 7.03 -7.86
C MET A 1 -19.59 7.15 -6.58
N ASN A 2 -20.27 7.32 -5.45
CA ASN A 2 -19.63 7.36 -4.15
C ASN A 2 -19.19 5.92 -3.80
N ARG A 3 -17.93 5.61 -4.02
CA ARG A 3 -17.38 4.32 -3.61
C ARG A 3 -17.22 4.42 -2.09
N ALA A 4 -18.10 3.74 -1.36
CA ALA A 4 -17.97 3.64 0.09
C ALA A 4 -16.54 3.21 0.41
N LEU A 5 -15.86 3.94 1.29
CA LEU A 5 -14.53 3.54 1.76
C LEU A 5 -14.63 2.15 2.41
N PRO A 6 -13.65 1.28 2.21
CA PRO A 6 -13.67 -0.05 2.83
C PRO A 6 -13.82 0.11 4.35
N GLN A 7 -14.72 -0.67 4.93
CA GLN A 7 -14.96 -0.68 6.37
C GLN A 7 -13.67 -1.15 7.09
N ALA A 8 -13.39 -0.58 8.27
CA ALA A 8 -12.30 -1.08 9.12
C ALA A 8 -12.50 -2.58 9.41
N LEU A 9 -11.42 -3.30 9.70
CA LEU A 9 -11.51 -4.71 10.09
C LEU A 9 -12.19 -4.82 11.45
N SER A 10 -13.02 -5.88 11.63
CA SER A 10 -13.48 -6.30 12.93
C SER A 10 -12.36 -7.02 13.70
N GLU A 11 -12.51 -7.19 15.01
CA GLU A 11 -11.56 -7.97 15.83
C GLU A 11 -11.38 -9.37 15.26
N ASP A 12 -12.47 -10.07 14.90
CA ASP A 12 -12.41 -11.41 14.28
C ASP A 12 -11.64 -11.43 12.95
N GLU A 13 -11.67 -10.33 12.18
CA GLU A 13 -10.93 -10.22 10.92
C GLU A 13 -9.46 -9.92 11.17
N ILE A 14 -9.12 -9.19 12.22
CA ILE A 14 -7.75 -8.95 12.68
C ILE A 14 -7.13 -10.27 13.14
N ASP A 15 -7.82 -11.02 13.99
CA ASP A 15 -7.37 -12.33 14.48
C ASP A 15 -7.17 -13.31 13.31
N ARG A 16 -8.09 -13.30 12.35
CA ARG A 16 -7.99 -14.12 11.14
C ARG A 16 -6.77 -13.72 10.30
N LEU A 17 -6.50 -12.43 10.15
CA LEU A 17 -5.31 -11.96 9.43
C LEU A 17 -4.03 -12.39 10.15
N ALA A 18 -3.96 -12.23 11.47
CA ALA A 18 -2.82 -12.67 12.28
C ALA A 18 -2.57 -14.19 12.13
N ALA A 19 -3.62 -15.00 12.24
CA ALA A 19 -3.53 -16.44 12.06
C ALA A 19 -3.05 -16.81 10.65
N ARG A 20 -3.55 -16.14 9.61
CA ARG A 20 -3.12 -16.39 8.23
C ARG A 20 -1.66 -16.05 8.00
N LEU A 21 -1.16 -14.95 8.55
CA LEU A 21 0.27 -14.61 8.46
C LEU A 21 1.12 -15.67 9.18
N ALA A 22 0.68 -16.18 10.32
CA ALA A 22 1.38 -17.24 11.05
C ALA A 22 1.44 -18.58 10.29
N ASP A 23 0.51 -18.84 9.36
CA ASP A 23 0.51 -20.03 8.51
C ASP A 23 1.59 -19.99 7.41
N PHE A 24 2.19 -18.81 7.13
CA PHE A 24 3.25 -18.67 6.14
C PHE A 24 4.62 -18.71 6.83
N PRO A 25 5.47 -19.72 6.55
CA PRO A 25 6.83 -19.76 7.05
C PRO A 25 7.62 -18.51 6.64
N GLY A 26 8.22 -17.84 7.61
CA GLY A 26 9.02 -16.63 7.38
C GLY A 26 8.22 -15.33 7.20
N ALA A 27 6.89 -15.38 7.12
CA ALA A 27 6.09 -14.17 7.06
C ALA A 27 6.23 -13.30 8.32
N MET A 28 6.01 -12.00 8.14
CA MET A 28 5.98 -11.06 9.25
C MET A 28 4.77 -11.31 10.14
N SER A 29 4.94 -11.15 11.47
CA SER A 29 3.79 -11.09 12.37
C SER A 29 2.92 -9.87 12.07
N LEU A 30 1.64 -9.90 12.46
CA LEU A 30 0.74 -8.76 12.26
C LEU A 30 1.24 -7.50 12.97
N GLU A 31 1.87 -7.65 14.14
CA GLU A 31 2.54 -6.55 14.83
C GLU A 31 3.62 -5.90 13.96
N SER A 32 4.47 -6.70 13.32
CA SER A 32 5.51 -6.19 12.42
C SER A 32 4.92 -5.55 11.16
N VAL A 33 3.83 -6.10 10.62
CA VAL A 33 3.11 -5.53 9.46
C VAL A 33 2.50 -4.18 9.79
N ASP A 34 1.94 -4.02 10.99
CA ASP A 34 1.41 -2.74 11.46
C ASP A 34 2.49 -1.66 11.44
N GLY A 35 3.64 -1.93 12.06
CA GLY A 35 4.77 -1.01 12.06
C GLY A 35 5.27 -0.67 10.65
N LEU A 36 5.40 -1.69 9.78
CA LEU A 36 5.77 -1.52 8.38
C LEU A 36 4.80 -0.56 7.67
N PHE A 37 3.50 -0.80 7.80
CA PHE A 37 2.48 0.02 7.18
C PHE A 37 2.49 1.46 7.69
N CYS A 38 2.66 1.66 9.00
CA CYS A 38 2.79 2.99 9.59
C CYS A 38 3.94 3.79 8.95
N ALA A 39 5.10 3.18 8.75
CA ALA A 39 6.25 3.82 8.12
C ALA A 39 6.02 4.13 6.64
N LEU A 40 5.45 3.19 5.87
CA LEU A 40 5.17 3.38 4.45
C LEU A 40 4.07 4.43 4.19
N ILE A 41 3.03 4.45 5.02
CA ILE A 41 1.95 5.45 4.95
C ILE A 41 2.48 6.85 5.32
N ALA A 42 3.41 6.92 6.26
CA ALA A 42 4.04 8.18 6.64
C ALA A 42 4.96 8.74 5.56
N ALA A 43 5.64 7.89 4.80
CA ALA A 43 6.60 8.28 3.77
C ALA A 43 5.99 9.20 2.69
N PRO A 44 6.78 10.13 2.11
CA PRO A 44 6.30 10.94 1.00
C PRO A 44 6.18 10.14 -0.30
N GLU A 45 7.08 9.21 -0.56
CA GLU A 45 7.03 8.37 -1.75
C GLU A 45 5.97 7.28 -1.66
N LEU A 46 5.34 6.99 -2.80
CA LEU A 46 4.38 5.91 -2.91
C LEU A 46 5.10 4.57 -3.10
N THR A 47 4.99 3.68 -2.13
CA THR A 47 5.45 2.30 -2.23
C THR A 47 4.30 1.42 -2.74
N MET A 48 4.56 0.63 -3.78
CA MET A 48 3.52 -0.21 -4.38
C MET A 48 3.35 -1.53 -3.62
N PRO A 49 2.15 -2.14 -3.64
CA PRO A 49 1.95 -3.47 -3.06
C PRO A 49 2.93 -4.54 -3.55
N SER A 50 3.37 -4.44 -4.81
CA SER A 50 4.41 -5.31 -5.38
C SER A 50 5.76 -5.22 -4.68
N ASP A 51 6.02 -4.14 -3.95
CA ASP A 51 7.31 -3.90 -3.30
C ASP A 51 7.31 -4.42 -1.85
N TYR A 52 6.18 -4.34 -1.15
CA TYR A 52 6.10 -4.73 0.26
C TYR A 52 5.38 -6.08 0.52
N LEU A 53 4.46 -6.51 -0.35
CA LEU A 53 3.80 -7.82 -0.14
C LEU A 53 4.79 -9.00 -0.16
N PRO A 54 5.79 -9.05 -1.08
CA PRO A 54 6.82 -10.09 -1.04
C PRO A 54 7.62 -10.10 0.27
N VAL A 55 7.82 -8.92 0.88
CA VAL A 55 8.53 -8.79 2.16
C VAL A 55 7.67 -9.28 3.32
N ILE A 56 6.38 -8.92 3.33
CA ILE A 56 5.44 -9.37 4.36
C ILE A 56 5.30 -10.90 4.37
N LEU A 57 5.21 -11.50 3.19
CA LEU A 57 4.95 -12.94 3.02
C LEU A 57 6.23 -13.78 2.88
N ASP A 58 7.41 -13.17 2.97
CA ASP A 58 8.72 -13.79 2.68
C ASP A 58 8.72 -14.61 1.36
N SER A 59 8.00 -14.12 0.36
CA SER A 59 7.77 -14.87 -0.90
C SER A 59 9.03 -15.04 -1.76
N THR A 60 10.15 -14.48 -1.34
CA THR A 60 11.46 -14.64 -2.00
C THR A 60 12.30 -15.79 -1.43
N SER A 61 11.93 -16.33 -0.28
CA SER A 61 12.58 -17.49 0.33
C SER A 61 12.17 -18.77 -0.40
N PRO A 62 13.11 -19.72 -0.62
CA PRO A 62 12.77 -21.06 -1.14
C PRO A 62 11.84 -21.85 -0.24
N GLU A 63 11.76 -21.47 1.04
CA GLU A 63 10.92 -22.11 2.06
C GLU A 63 9.60 -21.35 2.27
N SER A 64 9.35 -20.27 1.49
CA SER A 64 8.15 -19.46 1.61
C SER A 64 6.89 -20.30 1.40
N GLY A 65 5.88 -20.04 2.21
CA GLY A 65 4.56 -20.62 2.03
C GLY A 65 3.92 -20.17 0.71
N ALA A 66 3.11 -21.03 0.13
CA ALA A 66 2.28 -20.67 -1.01
C ALA A 66 0.82 -20.57 -0.57
N PHE A 67 0.07 -19.69 -1.21
CA PHE A 67 -1.37 -19.68 -1.05
C PHE A 67 -1.96 -21.02 -1.48
N ARG A 68 -2.96 -21.50 -0.77
CA ARG A 68 -3.63 -22.79 -1.08
C ARG A 68 -4.33 -22.75 -2.44
N ASP A 69 -4.91 -21.60 -2.75
CA ASP A 69 -5.61 -21.32 -4.00
C ASP A 69 -5.77 -19.80 -4.21
N GLU A 70 -6.38 -19.42 -5.32
CA GLU A 70 -6.64 -18.01 -5.65
C GLU A 70 -7.58 -17.31 -4.64
N ALA A 71 -8.57 -18.03 -4.09
CA ALA A 71 -9.50 -17.47 -3.11
C ALA A 71 -8.78 -17.15 -1.80
N ASP A 72 -7.87 -18.02 -1.37
CA ASP A 72 -7.02 -17.82 -0.19
C ASP A 72 -6.10 -16.61 -0.37
N ALA A 73 -5.50 -16.46 -1.55
CA ALA A 73 -4.69 -15.29 -1.89
C ALA A 73 -5.52 -13.99 -1.87
N GLN A 74 -6.68 -14.01 -2.51
CA GLN A 74 -7.58 -12.85 -2.58
C GLN A 74 -8.07 -12.42 -1.19
N GLU A 75 -8.41 -13.38 -0.33
CA GLU A 75 -8.85 -13.09 1.04
C GLU A 75 -7.71 -12.49 1.86
N THR A 76 -6.52 -13.09 1.86
CA THR A 76 -5.37 -12.61 2.64
C THR A 76 -4.93 -11.23 2.19
N ILE A 77 -4.76 -11.01 0.88
CA ILE A 77 -4.39 -9.70 0.32
C ILE A 77 -5.51 -8.69 0.59
N GLY A 78 -6.78 -9.09 0.47
CA GLY A 78 -7.93 -8.24 0.76
C GLY A 78 -7.95 -7.75 2.20
N LEU A 79 -7.65 -8.62 3.18
CA LEU A 79 -7.53 -8.26 4.59
C LEU A 79 -6.35 -7.31 4.82
N LEU A 80 -5.17 -7.60 4.26
CA LEU A 80 -3.99 -6.72 4.34
C LEU A 80 -4.28 -5.32 3.78
N MET A 81 -4.94 -5.22 2.62
CA MET A 81 -5.27 -3.93 2.02
C MET A 81 -6.33 -3.16 2.82
N ARG A 82 -7.28 -3.85 3.45
CA ARG A 82 -8.25 -3.21 4.36
C ARG A 82 -7.56 -2.74 5.64
N TYR A 83 -6.61 -3.51 6.16
CA TYR A 83 -5.80 -3.14 7.31
C TYR A 83 -4.96 -1.89 7.02
N TRP A 84 -4.24 -1.86 5.89
CA TRP A 84 -3.57 -0.66 5.39
C TRP A 84 -4.49 0.57 5.37
N ASN A 85 -5.68 0.41 4.78
CA ASN A 85 -6.63 1.51 4.65
C ASN A 85 -7.18 2.00 6.01
N SER A 86 -7.27 1.13 7.03
CA SER A 86 -7.66 1.55 8.38
C SER A 86 -6.58 2.42 9.02
N ILE A 87 -5.32 2.00 8.97
CA ILE A 87 -4.18 2.77 9.47
C ILE A 87 -4.07 4.13 8.75
N ALA A 88 -4.18 4.13 7.42
CA ALA A 88 -4.13 5.36 6.63
C ALA A 88 -5.24 6.34 7.04
N ARG A 89 -6.44 5.85 7.29
CA ARG A 89 -7.57 6.67 7.76
C ARG A 89 -7.32 7.29 9.13
N ASP A 90 -6.76 6.52 10.07
CA ASP A 90 -6.45 7.02 11.40
C ASP A 90 -5.44 8.18 11.32
N PHE A 91 -4.40 8.04 10.50
CA PHE A 91 -3.45 9.13 10.26
C PHE A 91 -4.06 10.34 9.54
N GLU A 92 -5.01 10.14 8.62
CA GLU A 92 -5.67 11.22 7.87
C GLU A 92 -6.67 12.00 8.73
N SER A 93 -7.41 11.30 9.61
CA SER A 93 -8.40 11.91 10.51
C SER A 93 -7.78 12.62 11.71
N GLU A 94 -6.45 12.58 11.84
CA GLU A 94 -5.70 13.06 13.00
C GLU A 94 -6.05 12.29 14.30
N ASP A 95 -6.72 11.14 14.18
CA ASP A 95 -6.87 10.20 15.27
C ASP A 95 -5.54 9.51 15.56
N VAL A 96 -5.41 9.00 16.77
CA VAL A 96 -4.21 8.25 17.16
C VAL A 96 -4.42 6.80 16.75
N HIS A 97 -3.67 6.36 15.75
CA HIS A 97 -3.57 4.93 15.45
C HIS A 97 -2.98 4.20 16.65
N LEU A 98 -3.73 3.24 17.19
CA LEU A 98 -3.23 2.34 18.23
C LEU A 98 -2.64 1.11 17.54
N PRO A 99 -1.33 0.88 17.67
CA PRO A 99 -0.68 -0.25 17.02
C PRO A 99 -1.21 -1.58 17.55
N TYR A 100 -1.29 -2.56 16.67
CA TYR A 100 -1.47 -3.94 17.07
C TYR A 100 -0.17 -4.42 17.72
N VAL A 101 -0.25 -4.86 18.97
CA VAL A 101 0.90 -5.41 19.71
C VAL A 101 0.55 -6.78 20.28
N GLU A 102 1.50 -7.70 20.21
CA GLU A 102 1.36 -9.05 20.75
C GLU A 102 1.92 -9.12 22.17
N GLU A 103 1.25 -9.86 23.03
CA GLU A 103 1.74 -10.13 24.38
C GLU A 103 1.91 -11.63 24.62
N PRO A 104 3.07 -12.06 25.14
CA PRO A 104 4.24 -11.24 25.46
C PRO A 104 4.93 -10.72 24.19
N GLY A 105 5.40 -9.48 24.21
CA GLY A 105 6.14 -8.88 23.11
C GLY A 105 7.40 -9.69 22.75
N LEU A 106 7.90 -9.46 21.52
CA LEU A 106 9.10 -10.10 20.99
C LEU A 106 10.28 -9.84 21.94
N GLU A 107 10.99 -10.91 22.34
CA GLU A 107 12.10 -10.85 23.30
C GLU A 107 11.69 -10.22 24.66
N GLY A 108 10.42 -10.32 25.03
CA GLY A 108 9.88 -9.75 26.27
C GLY A 108 9.74 -8.23 26.27
N ILE A 109 9.75 -7.59 25.10
CA ILE A 109 9.60 -6.14 24.94
C ILE A 109 8.36 -5.86 24.10
N THR A 110 7.34 -5.29 24.72
CA THR A 110 6.09 -4.90 24.05
C THR A 110 6.38 -3.89 22.94
N GLY A 111 5.85 -4.14 21.74
CA GLY A 111 6.02 -3.28 20.57
C GLY A 111 7.36 -3.41 19.84
N ARG A 112 8.25 -4.36 20.23
CA ARG A 112 9.54 -4.55 19.54
C ARG A 112 9.36 -5.05 18.10
N ALA A 113 8.43 -5.96 17.86
CA ALA A 113 8.14 -6.45 16.52
C ALA A 113 7.57 -5.32 15.65
N TRP A 114 6.69 -4.50 16.21
CA TRP A 114 6.20 -3.28 15.56
C TRP A 114 7.34 -2.32 15.20
N ALA A 115 8.22 -2.03 16.14
CA ALA A 115 9.35 -1.13 15.90
C ALA A 115 10.27 -1.65 14.78
N ARG A 116 10.57 -2.96 14.77
CA ARG A 116 11.35 -3.61 13.68
C ARG A 116 10.65 -3.50 12.33
N GLY A 117 9.33 -3.71 12.30
CA GLY A 117 8.52 -3.52 11.10
C GLY A 117 8.57 -2.07 10.59
N TYR A 118 8.44 -1.11 11.50
CA TYR A 118 8.54 0.32 11.16
C TYR A 118 9.91 0.65 10.55
N MET A 119 11.00 0.22 11.17
CA MET A 119 12.35 0.44 10.64
C MET A 119 12.56 -0.24 9.28
N LEU A 120 11.96 -1.41 9.05
CA LEU A 120 11.97 -2.04 7.73
C LEU A 120 11.23 -1.18 6.71
N GLY A 121 10.08 -0.61 7.07
CA GLY A 121 9.33 0.32 6.21
C GLY A 121 10.12 1.57 5.84
N THR A 122 10.92 2.12 6.76
CA THR A 122 11.80 3.26 6.44
C THR A 122 12.85 2.90 5.38
N ARG A 123 13.30 1.65 5.35
CA ARG A 123 14.26 1.15 4.34
C ARG A 123 13.61 0.87 2.98
N LEU A 124 12.34 0.53 2.95
CA LEU A 124 11.58 0.37 1.70
C LEU A 124 11.20 1.71 1.06
N ALA A 125 11.16 2.79 1.84
CA ALA A 125 10.88 4.15 1.39
C ALA A 125 12.04 5.12 1.72
N PRO A 126 13.27 4.87 1.21
CA PRO A 126 14.48 5.53 1.69
C PRO A 126 14.56 7.01 1.33
N GLN A 127 13.93 7.46 0.22
CA GLN A 127 14.06 8.85 -0.25
C GLN A 127 13.51 9.85 0.77
N GLY A 128 12.37 9.55 1.38
CA GLY A 128 11.79 10.35 2.45
C GLY A 128 12.57 10.21 3.75
N TRP A 129 12.72 8.96 4.20
CA TRP A 129 13.26 8.68 5.52
C TRP A 129 14.73 9.08 5.68
N ASN A 130 15.56 8.99 4.63
CA ASN A 130 16.95 9.46 4.66
C ASN A 130 17.06 10.97 5.01
N ARG A 131 16.03 11.76 4.77
CA ARG A 131 16.00 13.18 5.20
C ARG A 131 15.89 13.32 6.72
N ILE A 132 15.18 12.42 7.40
CA ILE A 132 15.10 12.41 8.85
C ILE A 132 16.44 11.95 9.45
N PHE A 133 17.00 10.86 8.92
CA PHE A 133 18.26 10.30 9.42
C PHE A 133 19.50 11.14 9.07
N GLY A 134 19.45 11.92 7.99
CA GLY A 134 20.58 12.76 7.54
C GLY A 134 20.65 14.18 8.12
N ASP A 135 19.53 14.68 8.67
CA ASP A 135 19.35 16.09 9.04
C ASP A 135 19.32 16.35 10.57
N ASP A 136 19.92 15.48 11.39
CA ASP A 136 19.84 15.50 12.87
C ASP A 136 18.40 15.54 13.42
N ARG A 137 17.43 15.04 12.64
CA ARG A 137 16.01 14.96 13.00
C ARG A 137 15.56 13.60 13.50
N GLU A 138 16.52 12.71 13.72
CA GLU A 138 16.33 11.36 14.27
C GLU A 138 15.53 11.37 15.58
N GLY A 139 15.66 12.45 16.36
CA GLY A 139 14.87 12.65 17.58
C GLY A 139 13.35 12.63 17.38
N LEU A 140 12.85 12.81 16.15
CA LEU A 140 11.41 12.70 15.85
C LEU A 140 10.90 11.28 16.10
N ILE A 141 11.71 10.26 15.76
CA ILE A 141 11.34 8.85 15.86
C ILE A 141 12.30 8.04 16.74
N LEU A 142 13.15 8.71 17.52
CA LEU A 142 14.28 8.09 18.23
C LEU A 142 13.92 6.83 19.02
N MET A 143 12.77 6.77 19.66
CA MET A 143 12.38 5.59 20.44
C MET A 143 12.09 4.37 19.60
N ILE A 144 11.75 4.55 18.31
CA ILE A 144 11.47 3.44 17.41
C ILE A 144 12.74 2.63 17.11
N PRO A 145 13.85 3.22 16.60
CA PRO A 145 15.08 2.48 16.38
C PRO A 145 15.73 1.95 17.68
N VAL A 146 15.53 2.61 18.82
CA VAL A 146 16.00 2.10 20.13
C VAL A 146 15.26 0.81 20.48
N VAL A 147 13.92 0.80 20.43
CA VAL A 147 13.13 -0.39 20.76
C VAL A 147 13.32 -1.49 19.72
N ALA A 148 13.55 -1.14 18.46
CA ALA A 148 13.91 -2.10 17.40
C ALA A 148 15.26 -2.81 17.65
N GLY A 149 16.12 -2.25 18.51
CA GLY A 149 17.47 -2.75 18.78
C GLY A 149 18.51 -2.30 17.74
N GLU A 150 18.23 -1.24 16.96
CA GLU A 150 19.15 -0.74 15.93
C GLU A 150 20.18 0.25 16.46
N VAL A 151 19.90 0.89 17.61
CA VAL A 151 20.84 1.83 18.27
C VAL A 151 21.77 1.11 19.24
N ASP A 152 21.21 0.22 20.05
CA ASP A 152 21.93 -0.63 20.98
C ASP A 152 21.28 -2.03 20.97
N PRO A 153 21.92 -3.02 20.34
CA PRO A 153 21.36 -4.39 20.26
C PRO A 153 21.19 -5.06 21.63
N ASP A 154 22.00 -4.66 22.64
CA ASP A 154 21.96 -5.22 23.99
C ASP A 154 20.94 -4.50 24.89
N TRP A 155 20.24 -3.51 24.37
CA TRP A 155 19.18 -2.81 25.10
C TRP A 155 17.87 -3.61 25.10
N PRO A 156 17.12 -3.65 26.21
CA PRO A 156 17.45 -3.14 27.54
C PRO A 156 18.34 -4.13 28.30
N LYS A 157 19.27 -3.61 29.12
CA LYS A 157 20.16 -4.44 29.92
C LYS A 157 19.45 -5.16 31.06
N ASP A 158 18.37 -4.56 31.55
CA ASP A 158 17.51 -5.12 32.60
C ASP A 158 16.06 -5.26 32.07
N PRO A 159 15.27 -6.22 32.59
CA PRO A 159 13.88 -6.36 32.24
C PRO A 159 13.08 -5.05 32.47
N LEU A 160 12.26 -4.70 31.50
CA LEU A 160 11.40 -3.51 31.59
C LEU A 160 10.26 -3.74 32.58
N THR A 161 9.94 -2.73 33.37
CA THR A 161 8.71 -2.73 34.15
C THR A 161 7.51 -2.46 33.23
N PRO A 162 6.28 -2.91 33.58
CA PRO A 162 5.09 -2.62 32.78
C PRO A 162 4.90 -1.14 32.46
N ASP A 163 5.05 -0.27 33.47
CA ASP A 163 4.94 1.20 33.29
C ASP A 163 5.95 1.74 32.28
N LYS A 164 7.17 1.18 32.28
CA LYS A 164 8.20 1.59 31.33
C LYS A 164 7.92 1.10 29.92
N SER A 165 7.41 -0.12 29.78
CA SER A 165 6.96 -0.66 28.49
C SER A 165 5.86 0.22 27.90
N ASP A 166 4.87 0.62 28.69
CA ASP A 166 3.79 1.51 28.27
C ASP A 166 4.29 2.90 27.88
N GLU A 167 5.25 3.45 28.62
CA GLU A 167 5.88 4.74 28.28
C GLU A 167 6.61 4.66 26.93
N LEU A 168 7.35 3.58 26.69
CA LEU A 168 8.05 3.35 25.44
C LEU A 168 7.08 3.19 24.26
N LEU A 169 6.01 2.41 24.43
CA LEU A 169 4.99 2.25 23.41
C LEU A 169 4.33 3.59 23.06
N ARG A 170 3.93 4.38 24.07
CA ARG A 170 3.40 5.73 23.84
C ARG A 170 4.40 6.63 23.11
N SER A 171 5.69 6.52 23.43
CA SER A 171 6.75 7.31 22.78
C SER A 171 6.95 6.91 21.32
N MET A 172 6.84 5.61 21.00
CA MET A 172 6.89 5.11 19.60
C MET A 172 5.69 5.60 18.80
N ILE A 173 4.47 5.49 19.36
CA ILE A 173 3.24 6.01 18.73
C ILE A 173 3.39 7.49 18.41
N ALA A 174 3.84 8.29 19.40
CA ALA A 174 4.10 9.71 19.20
C ALA A 174 5.17 9.96 18.12
N GLY A 175 6.17 9.10 18.03
CA GLY A 175 7.19 9.13 16.97
C GLY A 175 6.59 8.92 15.58
N ALA A 176 5.76 7.89 15.41
CA ALA A 176 5.08 7.62 14.15
C ALA A 176 4.19 8.78 13.69
N VAL A 177 3.41 9.35 14.62
CA VAL A 177 2.57 10.54 14.33
C VAL A 177 3.43 11.74 13.92
N ARG A 178 4.56 11.98 14.60
CA ARG A 178 5.50 13.07 14.22
C ARG A 178 6.09 12.83 12.83
N GLY A 179 6.53 11.61 12.52
CA GLY A 179 7.02 11.22 11.20
C GLY A 179 5.97 11.46 10.10
N TYR A 180 4.74 11.02 10.34
CA TYR A 180 3.63 11.28 9.42
C TYR A 180 3.40 12.77 9.18
N ARG A 181 3.37 13.60 10.24
CA ARG A 181 3.18 15.05 10.14
C ARG A 181 4.35 15.74 9.43
N TYR A 182 5.57 15.29 9.66
CA TYR A 182 6.77 15.83 9.01
C TYR A 182 6.67 15.78 7.49
N PHE A 183 6.19 14.67 6.92
CA PHE A 183 6.06 14.49 5.48
C PHE A 183 4.72 14.95 4.89
N LYS A 184 3.83 15.56 5.67
CA LYS A 184 2.48 15.96 5.20
C LYS A 184 2.54 16.85 3.96
N ALA A 185 3.45 17.83 3.93
CA ALA A 185 3.58 18.76 2.81
C ALA A 185 4.06 18.05 1.54
N ASP A 186 4.99 17.11 1.66
CA ASP A 186 5.54 16.35 0.54
C ASP A 186 4.47 15.43 -0.07
N ARG A 187 3.72 14.70 0.75
CA ARG A 187 2.61 13.86 0.28
C ARG A 187 1.53 14.67 -0.45
N LEU A 188 1.18 15.84 0.07
CA LEU A 188 0.24 16.75 -0.61
C LEU A 188 0.78 17.27 -1.95
N ALA A 189 2.07 17.58 -2.04
CA ALA A 189 2.71 18.00 -3.29
C ALA A 189 2.69 16.87 -4.33
N GLN A 190 3.01 15.63 -3.92
CA GLN A 190 2.94 14.47 -4.80
C GLN A 190 1.51 14.18 -5.28
N ALA A 191 0.53 14.23 -4.39
CA ALA A 191 -0.87 14.03 -4.76
C ALA A 191 -1.34 15.06 -5.79
N ARG A 192 -0.93 16.33 -5.64
CA ARG A 192 -1.21 17.40 -6.63
C ARG A 192 -0.54 17.13 -7.97
N SER A 193 0.72 16.72 -7.97
CA SER A 193 1.46 16.38 -9.19
C SER A 193 0.85 15.19 -9.91
N ALA A 194 0.48 14.15 -9.18
CA ALA A 194 -0.21 12.98 -9.74
C ALA A 194 -1.59 13.35 -10.33
N ALA A 195 -2.34 14.23 -9.66
CA ALA A 195 -3.62 14.72 -10.17
C ALA A 195 -3.44 15.56 -11.45
N ALA A 196 -2.41 16.40 -11.53
CA ALA A 196 -2.09 17.19 -12.70
C ALA A 196 -1.61 16.35 -13.90
N ALA A 197 -0.87 15.26 -13.61
CA ALA A 197 -0.41 14.32 -14.64
C ALA A 197 -1.52 13.43 -15.21
N ARG A 198 -2.67 13.36 -14.54
CA ARG A 198 -3.87 12.68 -15.08
C ARG A 198 -4.43 13.57 -16.18
N THR A 199 -3.93 13.43 -17.41
CA THR A 199 -4.56 14.06 -18.57
C THR A 199 -6.05 13.77 -18.57
N PRO A 200 -6.90 14.78 -18.83
CA PRO A 200 -8.34 14.54 -19.00
C PRO A 200 -8.52 13.40 -20.00
N ARG A 201 -9.27 12.41 -19.62
CA ARG A 201 -9.64 11.33 -20.55
C ARG A 201 -10.24 12.03 -21.78
N PRO A 202 -9.67 11.87 -23.00
CA PRO A 202 -10.23 12.53 -24.16
C PRO A 202 -11.73 12.26 -24.19
N ALA A 203 -12.52 13.28 -24.41
CA ALA A 203 -13.97 13.13 -24.54
C ALA A 203 -14.26 12.02 -25.56
N PRO A 204 -15.30 11.21 -25.35
CA PRO A 204 -15.67 10.21 -26.33
C PRO A 204 -15.76 10.88 -27.69
N PHE A 205 -15.14 10.28 -28.70
CA PHE A 205 -15.15 10.82 -30.06
C PHE A 205 -16.60 10.89 -30.53
N GLU A 206 -17.18 12.07 -30.59
CA GLU A 206 -18.48 12.32 -31.22
C GLU A 206 -18.26 12.37 -32.72
N ARG A 207 -18.89 11.44 -33.42
CA ARG A 207 -18.84 11.41 -34.89
C ARG A 207 -19.70 12.53 -35.41
N GLU A 208 -19.17 13.32 -36.33
CA GLU A 208 -19.91 14.39 -37.01
C GLU A 208 -21.10 13.87 -37.84
N SER A 209 -21.13 12.57 -38.16
CA SER A 209 -22.19 11.93 -38.91
C SER A 209 -22.55 10.56 -38.32
N PRO A 210 -23.83 10.15 -38.40
CA PRO A 210 -24.28 8.83 -37.97
C PRO A 210 -23.53 7.71 -38.69
N LYS A 211 -23.26 6.61 -37.96
CA LYS A 211 -22.64 5.42 -38.56
C LYS A 211 -23.57 4.81 -39.60
N VAL A 212 -23.13 4.83 -40.86
CA VAL A 212 -23.87 4.15 -41.94
C VAL A 212 -23.73 2.65 -41.81
N GLY A 213 -24.83 1.93 -41.67
CA GLY A 213 -24.83 0.46 -41.60
C GLY A 213 -24.47 -0.16 -42.96
N ARG A 214 -23.88 -1.36 -42.93
CA ARG A 214 -23.49 -2.07 -44.19
C ARG A 214 -24.64 -2.22 -45.20
N ASN A 215 -25.88 -2.32 -44.74
CA ASN A 215 -27.06 -2.54 -45.54
C ASN A 215 -27.88 -1.26 -45.84
N ASP A 216 -27.49 -0.13 -45.25
CA ASP A 216 -28.18 1.15 -45.44
C ASP A 216 -27.93 1.70 -46.84
N PRO A 217 -28.80 2.58 -47.35
CA PRO A 217 -28.57 3.30 -48.60
C PRO A 217 -27.22 4.06 -48.53
N CYS A 218 -26.45 4.03 -49.61
CA CYS A 218 -25.18 4.70 -49.64
C CYS A 218 -25.36 6.23 -49.60
N PRO A 219 -24.68 6.99 -48.73
CA PRO A 219 -24.82 8.44 -48.63
C PRO A 219 -24.36 9.18 -49.89
N CYS A 220 -23.66 8.53 -50.82
CA CYS A 220 -23.25 9.11 -52.10
C CYS A 220 -24.43 9.28 -53.10
N GLY A 221 -25.63 8.87 -52.75
CA GLY A 221 -26.83 9.02 -53.62
C GLY A 221 -26.94 7.99 -54.74
N SER A 222 -26.10 6.95 -54.80
CA SER A 222 -26.10 5.93 -55.87
C SER A 222 -27.29 4.95 -55.84
N GLY A 223 -28.14 5.01 -54.83
CA GLY A 223 -29.22 4.04 -54.61
C GLY A 223 -28.78 2.62 -54.23
N LYS A 224 -27.48 2.35 -54.15
CA LYS A 224 -26.93 1.04 -53.78
C LYS A 224 -26.74 0.97 -52.24
N LYS A 225 -26.75 -0.26 -51.70
CA LYS A 225 -26.38 -0.49 -50.31
C LYS A 225 -24.92 -0.10 -50.05
N TYR A 226 -24.60 0.51 -48.89
CA TYR A 226 -23.26 1.01 -48.55
C TYR A 226 -22.14 -0.03 -48.78
N LYS A 227 -22.35 -1.30 -48.39
CA LYS A 227 -21.41 -2.42 -48.62
C LYS A 227 -21.13 -2.75 -50.08
N ARG A 228 -21.95 -2.29 -51.01
CA ARG A 228 -21.80 -2.51 -52.49
C ARG A 228 -21.48 -1.21 -53.22
N CYS A 229 -21.12 -0.17 -52.50
CA CYS A 229 -20.75 1.14 -53.03
C CYS A 229 -19.52 1.68 -52.27
N CYS A 230 -19.63 2.76 -51.57
CA CYS A 230 -18.48 3.41 -50.87
C CYS A 230 -17.90 2.57 -49.71
N GLY A 231 -18.64 1.59 -49.21
CA GLY A 231 -18.18 0.63 -48.20
C GLY A 231 -17.79 -0.74 -48.79
N ALA A 232 -17.63 -0.87 -50.09
CA ALA A 232 -17.08 -2.08 -50.71
C ALA A 232 -15.55 -2.14 -50.44
N PRO A 233 -15.00 -3.31 -50.09
CA PRO A 233 -13.53 -3.44 -49.98
C PRO A 233 -12.95 -3.19 -51.39
N GLU A 234 -11.93 -2.32 -51.45
CA GLU A 234 -11.15 -2.16 -52.68
C GLU A 234 -10.56 -3.53 -53.04
N SER A 235 -10.84 -3.95 -54.27
CA SER A 235 -10.21 -5.15 -54.85
C SER A 235 -8.74 -4.83 -55.13
N GLY A 236 -7.94 -4.75 -54.04
CA GLY A 236 -6.49 -4.61 -54.13
C GLY A 236 -5.86 -5.96 -54.50
N GLU A 237 -5.26 -6.00 -55.65
CA GLU A 237 -4.35 -7.07 -56.10
C GLU A 237 -3.35 -7.41 -55.00
N ARG A 238 -3.32 -8.69 -54.59
CA ARG A 238 -2.20 -9.23 -53.83
C ARG A 238 -0.98 -9.27 -54.74
N VAL A 239 -0.09 -8.29 -54.64
CA VAL A 239 1.28 -8.47 -55.14
C VAL A 239 1.99 -9.34 -54.10
N VAL A 240 2.18 -10.58 -54.47
CA VAL A 240 3.07 -11.52 -53.77
C VAL A 240 4.49 -11.20 -54.24
N HIS A 241 5.35 -10.80 -53.28
CA HIS A 241 6.79 -10.91 -53.42
C HIS A 241 7.36 -11.66 -52.23
#